data_f1597ef053b08e4297c1546a8ed2a2da
#
_entry.id   f1597ef053b08e4297c1546a8ed2a2da
#
_cell.length_a   1.000
_cell.length_b   1.000
_cell.length_c   1.000
_cell.angle_alpha   90.00
_cell.angle_beta   90.00
_cell.angle_gamma   90.00
#
_symmetry.space_group_name_H-M   'P 1'
#
loop_
_entity.id
_entity.type
_entity.pdbx_description
1 polymer ?
#
loop_
_entity_poly.entity_id
_entity_poly.type
_entity_poly.pdbx_seq_one_letter_code
_entity_poly.pdbx_strand_id
1 'polypeptide(L)'
;MKILIPISMSCLLFIGCKEEKKETDTKAMEAQREIETVEKEPGSSFEINPVSHASAVFNWGDHTIYLDPVGGAEAYQDYQAADLILITDIHGDHFDVATLEGLDTSNAKIIAPAAVAEKLPEAFNSQVDVLANGESKERYGITIEAIPMYNLREEAKDFHVKGRGNGYVLSYKGERVYFSGDTEDISEMRSLKNIDKAFICMNLPYTMTVEKAADAVVDFKPKQVHPYHYRGRPDVSDVSRFKELVNKGDS
;
A
#
# COMPACT_ATOMS: atom_id res chain seq x y z
N MET A 1 -6.14 -25.10 70.41
CA MET A 1 -7.04 -24.16 69.75
C MET A 1 -6.28 -23.60 68.54
N LYS A 2 -6.48 -24.17 67.33
CA LYS A 2 -5.78 -23.79 66.11
C LYS A 2 -6.70 -22.92 65.30
N ILE A 3 -6.30 -21.70 65.04
CA ILE A 3 -7.03 -20.73 64.13
C ILE A 3 -6.50 -20.89 62.76
N LEU A 4 -7.35 -21.29 61.79
CA LEU A 4 -7.10 -21.30 60.36
C LEU A 4 -7.54 -19.97 59.78
N ILE A 5 -6.63 -19.30 59.06
CA ILE A 5 -6.90 -18.09 58.30
C ILE A 5 -7.06 -18.51 56.81
N PRO A 6 -8.13 -18.18 56.11
CA PRO A 6 -8.26 -18.48 54.68
C PRO A 6 -7.47 -17.46 53.85
N ILE A 7 -6.62 -17.96 52.94
CA ILE A 7 -5.93 -17.16 51.92
C ILE A 7 -6.92 -16.90 50.79
N SER A 8 -7.32 -15.64 50.64
CA SER A 8 -8.08 -15.19 49.49
C SER A 8 -7.15 -15.02 48.29
N MET A 9 -7.35 -15.86 47.27
CA MET A 9 -6.64 -15.79 46.00
C MET A 9 -7.38 -14.80 45.08
N SER A 10 -6.86 -13.58 45.01
CA SER A 10 -7.37 -12.55 44.10
C SER A 10 -6.93 -12.88 42.68
N CYS A 11 -7.89 -13.32 41.86
CA CYS A 11 -7.70 -13.55 40.42
C CYS A 11 -7.80 -12.21 39.71
N LEU A 12 -6.66 -11.57 39.36
CA LEU A 12 -6.61 -10.42 38.50
C LEU A 12 -6.85 -10.89 37.06
N LEU A 13 -8.03 -10.62 36.54
CA LEU A 13 -8.42 -10.83 35.16
C LEU A 13 -7.70 -9.81 34.26
N PHE A 14 -6.78 -10.31 33.43
CA PHE A 14 -6.24 -9.58 32.29
C PHE A 14 -7.29 -9.58 31.16
N ILE A 15 -8.15 -8.56 31.11
CA ILE A 15 -9.17 -8.40 30.06
C ILE A 15 -8.83 -7.26 29.09
N GLY A 16 -7.74 -6.49 29.31
CA GLY A 16 -7.48 -5.25 28.54
C GLY A 16 -7.03 -5.42 27.08
N CYS A 17 -6.25 -6.46 26.74
CA CYS A 17 -5.57 -6.52 25.42
C CYS A 17 -6.41 -7.05 24.25
N LYS A 18 -7.58 -7.63 24.50
CA LYS A 18 -8.38 -8.27 23.44
C LYS A 18 -9.46 -7.35 22.86
N GLU A 19 -9.91 -6.36 23.65
CA GLU A 19 -10.90 -5.38 23.19
C GLU A 19 -10.28 -4.27 22.35
N GLU A 20 -9.11 -3.74 22.71
CA GLU A 20 -8.42 -2.70 21.92
C GLU A 20 -8.05 -3.19 20.51
N LYS A 21 -7.56 -4.45 20.38
CA LYS A 21 -7.22 -5.03 19.08
C LYS A 21 -8.44 -5.23 18.20
N LYS A 22 -9.59 -5.55 18.79
CA LYS A 22 -10.85 -5.77 18.08
C LYS A 22 -11.47 -4.44 17.59
N GLU A 23 -11.32 -3.35 18.36
CA GLU A 23 -11.81 -2.02 18.00
C GLU A 23 -10.96 -1.38 16.91
N THR A 24 -9.63 -1.58 16.93
CA THR A 24 -8.71 -1.11 15.89
C THR A 24 -8.95 -1.85 14.57
N ASP A 25 -9.15 -3.17 14.62
CA ASP A 25 -9.48 -3.97 13.43
C ASP A 25 -10.85 -3.60 12.85
N THR A 26 -11.83 -3.26 13.68
CA THR A 26 -13.17 -2.82 13.24
C THR A 26 -13.11 -1.46 12.56
N LYS A 27 -12.39 -0.48 13.13
CA LYS A 27 -12.19 0.85 12.51
C LYS A 27 -11.41 0.76 11.19
N ALA A 28 -10.40 -0.13 11.11
CA ALA A 28 -9.67 -0.37 9.88
C ALA A 28 -10.57 -1.00 8.81
N MET A 29 -11.46 -1.93 9.19
CA MET A 29 -12.45 -2.53 8.27
C MET A 29 -13.53 -1.54 7.83
N GLU A 30 -13.99 -0.64 8.71
CA GLU A 30 -14.94 0.40 8.35
C GLU A 30 -14.31 1.43 7.41
N ALA A 31 -13.08 1.87 7.67
CA ALA A 31 -12.35 2.77 6.79
C ALA A 31 -12.05 2.11 5.42
N GLN A 32 -11.75 0.80 5.37
CA GLN A 32 -11.64 0.06 4.12
C GLN A 32 -12.96 0.00 3.34
N ARG A 33 -14.11 -0.16 4.02
CA ARG A 33 -15.43 -0.12 3.36
C ARG A 33 -15.78 1.23 2.76
N GLU A 34 -15.32 2.34 3.33
CA GLU A 34 -15.50 3.68 2.73
C GLU A 34 -14.64 3.87 1.46
N ILE A 35 -13.52 3.13 1.32
CA ILE A 35 -12.70 3.10 0.10
C ILE A 35 -13.33 2.19 -0.97
N GLU A 36 -14.09 1.16 -0.57
CA GLU A 36 -14.79 0.24 -1.49
C GLU A 36 -15.85 0.90 -2.37
N THR A 37 -16.22 2.16 -2.09
CA THR A 37 -17.11 2.96 -2.96
C THR A 37 -16.34 3.96 -3.82
N VAL A 38 -15.24 3.54 -4.45
CA VAL A 38 -14.67 4.31 -5.56
C VAL A 38 -15.69 4.29 -6.69
N GLU A 39 -16.48 5.36 -6.81
CA GLU A 39 -17.47 5.48 -7.89
C GLU A 39 -16.76 5.29 -9.22
N LYS A 40 -17.24 4.32 -9.99
CA LYS A 40 -16.72 4.03 -11.33
C LYS A 40 -17.00 5.24 -12.22
N GLU A 41 -15.95 6.00 -12.53
CA GLU A 41 -16.05 7.12 -13.46
C GLU A 41 -16.57 6.62 -14.80
N PRO A 42 -17.54 7.31 -15.42
CA PRO A 42 -18.04 6.94 -16.74
C PRO A 42 -16.90 6.97 -17.75
N GLY A 43 -16.51 5.81 -18.24
CA GLY A 43 -15.43 5.65 -19.23
C GLY A 43 -14.07 5.20 -18.69
N SER A 44 -13.82 5.18 -17.38
CA SER A 44 -12.63 4.55 -16.81
C SER A 44 -12.78 3.03 -16.81
N SER A 45 -11.75 2.35 -17.31
CA SER A 45 -11.64 0.89 -17.25
C SER A 45 -10.83 0.41 -16.03
N PHE A 46 -10.44 1.34 -15.13
CA PHE A 46 -9.69 1.06 -13.92
C PHE A 46 -10.65 0.74 -12.76
N GLU A 47 -10.50 -0.44 -12.18
CA GLU A 47 -11.27 -0.91 -11.02
C GLU A 47 -10.30 -1.52 -10.00
N ILE A 48 -10.31 -1.04 -8.75
CA ILE A 48 -9.40 -1.48 -7.70
C ILE A 48 -10.15 -2.13 -6.56
N ASN A 49 -9.61 -3.24 -6.07
CA ASN A 49 -10.10 -4.02 -4.95
C ASN A 49 -9.00 -4.09 -3.88
N PRO A 50 -9.11 -3.37 -2.77
CA PRO A 50 -8.19 -3.50 -1.64
C PRO A 50 -8.25 -4.92 -1.06
N VAL A 51 -7.10 -5.54 -0.84
CA VAL A 51 -7.01 -6.87 -0.24
C VAL A 51 -6.62 -6.76 1.23
N SER A 52 -5.49 -6.11 1.51
CA SER A 52 -5.01 -5.91 2.88
C SER A 52 -3.93 -4.84 2.91
N HIS A 53 -4.05 -3.87 3.80
CA HIS A 53 -3.02 -2.87 4.10
C HIS A 53 -2.48 -2.17 2.84
N ALA A 54 -1.32 -2.60 2.31
CA ALA A 54 -0.75 -2.10 1.05
C ALA A 54 -1.17 -2.92 -0.17
N SER A 55 -1.76 -4.11 0.04
CA SER A 55 -2.08 -5.04 -1.04
C SER A 55 -3.38 -4.69 -1.73
N ALA A 56 -3.37 -4.70 -3.04
CA ALA A 56 -4.57 -4.51 -3.86
C ALA A 56 -4.53 -5.36 -5.13
N VAL A 57 -5.71 -5.71 -5.63
CA VAL A 57 -5.91 -6.22 -6.98
C VAL A 57 -6.68 -5.20 -7.78
N PHE A 58 -6.19 -4.85 -8.96
CA PHE A 58 -6.94 -3.97 -9.84
C PHE A 58 -6.98 -4.49 -11.26
N ASN A 59 -8.12 -4.25 -11.90
CA ASN A 59 -8.33 -4.53 -13.30
C ASN A 59 -8.20 -3.23 -14.10
N TRP A 60 -7.50 -3.29 -15.23
CA TRP A 60 -7.36 -2.15 -16.12
C TRP A 60 -7.49 -2.60 -17.57
N GLY A 61 -8.63 -2.37 -18.15
CA GLY A 61 -9.01 -3.01 -19.41
C GLY A 61 -9.14 -4.53 -19.23
N ASP A 62 -8.36 -5.27 -20.00
CA ASP A 62 -8.37 -6.74 -19.98
C ASP A 62 -7.25 -7.32 -19.08
N HIS A 63 -6.55 -6.48 -18.32
CA HIS A 63 -5.41 -6.88 -17.50
C HIS A 63 -5.73 -6.89 -16.01
N THR A 64 -5.28 -7.94 -15.33
CA THR A 64 -5.33 -8.07 -13.87
C THR A 64 -3.96 -7.79 -13.28
N ILE A 65 -3.87 -6.83 -12.35
CA ILE A 65 -2.64 -6.35 -11.78
C ILE A 65 -2.72 -6.49 -10.25
N TYR A 66 -1.68 -7.09 -9.67
CA TYR A 66 -1.54 -7.23 -8.24
C TYR A 66 -0.47 -6.24 -7.74
N LEU A 67 -0.81 -5.48 -6.72
CA LEU A 67 0.12 -4.60 -6.00
C LEU A 67 0.44 -5.22 -4.65
N ASP A 68 1.73 -5.37 -4.35
CA ASP A 68 2.26 -5.87 -3.07
C ASP A 68 1.49 -7.08 -2.52
N PRO A 69 1.38 -8.20 -3.26
CA PRO A 69 0.57 -9.34 -2.83
C PRO A 69 1.18 -10.04 -1.62
N VAL A 70 0.50 -9.93 -0.47
CA VAL A 70 0.84 -10.59 0.80
C VAL A 70 -0.40 -11.21 1.46
N GLY A 71 -0.20 -12.01 2.50
CA GLY A 71 -1.30 -12.59 3.31
C GLY A 71 -1.79 -13.95 2.87
N GLY A 72 -1.04 -14.64 2.00
CA GLY A 72 -1.36 -15.98 1.51
C GLY A 72 -2.20 -15.99 0.25
N ALA A 73 -2.10 -17.05 -0.54
CA ALA A 73 -2.80 -17.19 -1.81
C ALA A 73 -4.34 -17.22 -1.66
N GLU A 74 -4.84 -17.67 -0.51
CA GLU A 74 -6.27 -17.70 -0.22
C GLU A 74 -6.92 -16.30 -0.26
N ALA A 75 -6.16 -15.23 0.04
CA ALA A 75 -6.66 -13.86 -0.03
C ALA A 75 -6.96 -13.40 -1.47
N TYR A 76 -6.50 -14.16 -2.47
CA TYR A 76 -6.59 -13.83 -3.90
C TYR A 76 -7.45 -14.83 -4.69
N GLN A 77 -8.06 -15.83 -4.04
CA GLN A 77 -8.78 -16.92 -4.70
C GLN A 77 -9.98 -16.47 -5.56
N ASP A 78 -10.57 -15.30 -5.24
CA ASP A 78 -11.72 -14.76 -5.95
C ASP A 78 -11.33 -13.84 -7.13
N TYR A 79 -10.03 -13.63 -7.35
CA TYR A 79 -9.50 -12.80 -8.42
C TYR A 79 -8.92 -13.65 -9.55
N GLN A 80 -8.88 -13.09 -10.75
CA GLN A 80 -8.20 -13.74 -11.89
C GLN A 80 -6.69 -13.74 -11.63
N ALA A 81 -5.97 -14.72 -12.20
CA ALA A 81 -4.52 -14.75 -12.17
C ALA A 81 -3.92 -13.43 -12.71
N ALA A 82 -2.84 -12.98 -12.10
CA ALA A 82 -2.22 -11.71 -12.47
C ALA A 82 -1.51 -11.80 -13.83
N ASP A 83 -1.69 -10.78 -14.66
CA ASP A 83 -0.82 -10.50 -15.80
C ASP A 83 0.45 -9.75 -15.34
N LEU A 84 0.29 -8.87 -14.36
CA LEU A 84 1.34 -8.02 -13.83
C LEU A 84 1.31 -8.00 -12.30
N ILE A 85 2.48 -8.12 -11.68
CA ILE A 85 2.66 -7.99 -10.23
C ILE A 85 3.65 -6.84 -10.00
N LEU A 86 3.26 -5.87 -9.19
CA LEU A 86 4.09 -4.75 -8.77
C LEU A 86 4.47 -4.93 -7.32
N ILE A 87 5.76 -4.86 -7.00
CA ILE A 87 6.26 -4.93 -5.62
C ILE A 87 7.03 -3.65 -5.33
N THR A 88 6.62 -2.94 -4.27
CA THR A 88 7.16 -1.62 -3.94
C THR A 88 8.36 -1.66 -3.03
N ASP A 89 8.38 -2.53 -2.01
CA ASP A 89 9.44 -2.60 -0.99
C ASP A 89 9.71 -4.04 -0.52
N ILE A 90 10.78 -4.20 0.26
CA ILE A 90 11.24 -5.48 0.82
C ILE A 90 10.54 -5.87 2.13
N HIS A 91 9.76 -4.99 2.75
CA HIS A 91 9.10 -5.26 4.02
C HIS A 91 7.97 -6.27 3.87
N GLY A 92 7.67 -7.01 4.95
CA GLY A 92 6.75 -8.15 4.91
C GLY A 92 5.29 -7.80 4.66
N ASP A 93 4.90 -6.54 4.71
CA ASP A 93 3.59 -6.01 4.35
C ASP A 93 3.48 -5.58 2.87
N HIS A 94 4.61 -5.69 2.11
CA HIS A 94 4.69 -5.46 0.66
C HIS A 94 5.22 -6.67 -0.10
N PHE A 95 6.02 -7.51 0.54
CA PHE A 95 6.71 -8.62 -0.11
C PHE A 95 6.64 -9.89 0.74
N ASP A 96 5.97 -10.91 0.21
CA ASP A 96 5.86 -12.23 0.81
C ASP A 96 6.05 -13.33 -0.24
N VAL A 97 7.20 -14.00 -0.15
CA VAL A 97 7.57 -15.09 -1.08
C VAL A 97 6.56 -16.23 -1.03
N ALA A 98 6.04 -16.58 0.16
CA ALA A 98 5.10 -17.68 0.30
C ALA A 98 3.76 -17.38 -0.41
N THR A 99 3.31 -16.12 -0.35
CA THR A 99 2.13 -15.68 -1.13
C THR A 99 2.40 -15.81 -2.62
N LEU A 100 3.55 -15.30 -3.12
CA LEU A 100 3.90 -15.37 -4.54
C LEU A 100 4.01 -16.81 -5.05
N GLU A 101 4.60 -17.71 -4.29
CA GLU A 101 4.71 -19.14 -4.63
C GLU A 101 3.35 -19.86 -4.63
N GLY A 102 2.41 -19.38 -3.82
CA GLY A 102 1.07 -19.94 -3.75
C GLY A 102 0.11 -19.42 -4.84
N LEU A 103 0.43 -18.32 -5.49
CA LEU A 103 -0.37 -17.73 -6.57
C LEU A 103 -0.08 -18.41 -7.92
N ASP A 104 -1.05 -18.43 -8.84
CA ASP A 104 -0.78 -18.71 -10.23
C ASP A 104 -0.11 -17.49 -10.90
N THR A 105 1.20 -17.53 -10.95
CA THR A 105 2.03 -16.49 -11.57
C THR A 105 2.60 -16.90 -12.93
N SER A 106 2.16 -18.03 -13.48
CA SER A 106 2.76 -18.68 -14.68
C SER A 106 2.87 -17.75 -15.89
N ASN A 107 1.94 -16.81 -16.05
CA ASN A 107 1.90 -15.83 -17.13
C ASN A 107 2.25 -14.40 -16.67
N ALA A 108 2.46 -14.17 -15.37
CA ALA A 108 2.70 -12.86 -14.84
C ALA A 108 4.11 -12.33 -15.15
N LYS A 109 4.21 -11.01 -15.34
CA LYS A 109 5.47 -10.28 -15.20
C LYS A 109 5.51 -9.60 -13.82
N ILE A 110 6.67 -9.62 -13.20
CA ILE A 110 6.91 -9.01 -11.88
C ILE A 110 7.79 -7.78 -12.08
N ILE A 111 7.32 -6.62 -11.69
CA ILE A 111 8.10 -5.38 -11.67
C ILE A 111 8.50 -5.11 -10.22
N ALA A 112 9.78 -4.97 -9.97
CA ALA A 112 10.30 -4.80 -8.62
C ALA A 112 11.59 -3.96 -8.60
N PRO A 113 11.92 -3.29 -7.47
CA PRO A 113 13.27 -2.74 -7.27
C PRO A 113 14.30 -3.86 -7.07
N ALA A 114 15.56 -3.54 -7.30
CA ALA A 114 16.66 -4.51 -7.19
C ALA A 114 16.68 -5.23 -5.83
N ALA A 115 16.43 -4.50 -4.73
CA ALA A 115 16.42 -5.06 -3.38
C ALA A 115 15.36 -6.15 -3.15
N VAL A 116 14.24 -6.08 -3.86
CA VAL A 116 13.21 -7.14 -3.88
C VAL A 116 13.65 -8.28 -4.79
N ALA A 117 14.10 -7.96 -6.00
CA ALA A 117 14.52 -8.96 -7.00
C ALA A 117 15.62 -9.89 -6.46
N GLU A 118 16.57 -9.36 -5.68
CA GLU A 118 17.64 -10.13 -5.02
C GLU A 118 17.11 -11.14 -3.97
N LYS A 119 15.89 -10.98 -3.49
CA LYS A 119 15.26 -11.84 -2.49
C LYS A 119 14.26 -12.84 -3.09
N LEU A 120 13.91 -12.66 -4.35
CA LEU A 120 13.01 -13.58 -5.05
C LEU A 120 13.70 -14.93 -5.30
N PRO A 121 12.99 -16.06 -5.15
CA PRO A 121 13.47 -17.36 -5.58
C PRO A 121 13.86 -17.40 -7.07
N GLU A 122 14.84 -18.22 -7.42
CA GLU A 122 15.33 -18.38 -8.80
C GLU A 122 14.22 -18.73 -9.82
N ALA A 123 13.16 -19.39 -9.34
CA ALA A 123 11.99 -19.74 -10.15
C ALA A 123 11.32 -18.52 -10.81
N PHE A 124 11.43 -17.34 -10.21
CA PHE A 124 10.88 -16.09 -10.75
C PHE A 124 11.81 -15.32 -11.70
N ASN A 125 13.08 -15.72 -11.85
CA ASN A 125 14.09 -14.96 -12.61
C ASN A 125 13.66 -14.62 -14.05
N SER A 126 12.90 -15.50 -14.71
CA SER A 126 12.42 -15.27 -16.09
C SER A 126 11.23 -14.30 -16.17
N GLN A 127 10.60 -13.99 -15.05
CA GLN A 127 9.40 -13.17 -14.96
C GLN A 127 9.70 -11.76 -14.46
N VAL A 128 10.85 -11.56 -13.76
CA VAL A 128 11.19 -10.30 -13.10
C VAL A 128 11.80 -9.31 -14.07
N ASP A 129 11.24 -8.11 -14.09
CA ASP A 129 11.82 -6.90 -14.64
C ASP A 129 12.24 -5.98 -13.48
N VAL A 130 13.53 -5.81 -13.30
CA VAL A 130 14.07 -4.89 -12.29
C VAL A 130 13.98 -3.47 -12.82
N LEU A 131 13.44 -2.55 -12.00
CA LEU A 131 13.35 -1.13 -12.29
C LEU A 131 14.02 -0.32 -11.17
N ALA A 132 14.98 0.51 -11.52
CA ALA A 132 15.53 1.50 -10.61
C ALA A 132 14.68 2.79 -10.63
N ASN A 133 14.80 3.59 -9.56
CA ASN A 133 14.12 4.88 -9.48
C ASN A 133 14.40 5.75 -10.73
N GLY A 134 13.36 6.26 -11.37
CA GLY A 134 13.41 7.07 -12.58
C GLY A 134 13.43 6.28 -13.88
N GLU A 135 13.51 4.96 -13.83
CA GLU A 135 13.37 4.10 -15.02
C GLU A 135 11.89 3.82 -15.34
N SER A 136 11.66 3.37 -16.57
CA SER A 136 10.34 2.95 -17.01
C SER A 136 10.40 1.67 -17.84
N LYS A 137 9.30 0.92 -17.83
CA LYS A 137 9.10 -0.32 -18.59
C LYS A 137 7.69 -0.36 -19.16
N GLU A 138 7.55 -0.93 -20.34
CA GLU A 138 6.23 -1.23 -20.90
C GLU A 138 5.93 -2.73 -20.79
N ARG A 139 4.74 -3.08 -20.31
CA ARG A 139 4.16 -4.42 -20.32
C ARG A 139 2.68 -4.34 -20.63
N TYR A 140 2.23 -5.13 -21.59
CA TYR A 140 0.82 -5.22 -21.96
C TYR A 140 0.20 -3.89 -22.40
N GLY A 141 1.01 -3.00 -22.99
CA GLY A 141 0.60 -1.64 -23.35
C GLY A 141 0.50 -0.67 -22.16
N ILE A 142 0.83 -1.12 -20.95
CA ILE A 142 0.92 -0.29 -19.74
C ILE A 142 2.37 0.18 -19.59
N THR A 143 2.57 1.49 -19.54
CA THR A 143 3.87 2.07 -19.16
C THR A 143 3.95 2.16 -17.66
N ILE A 144 5.00 1.59 -17.05
CA ILE A 144 5.27 1.57 -15.62
C ILE A 144 6.51 2.43 -15.36
N GLU A 145 6.36 3.53 -14.63
CA GLU A 145 7.44 4.44 -14.24
C GLU A 145 7.76 4.20 -12.75
N ALA A 146 9.01 3.91 -12.40
CA ALA A 146 9.46 3.77 -11.03
C ALA A 146 9.76 5.14 -10.42
N ILE A 147 8.96 5.55 -9.47
CA ILE A 147 9.14 6.81 -8.73
C ILE A 147 9.94 6.51 -7.45
N PRO A 148 10.91 7.35 -7.06
CA PRO A 148 11.56 7.20 -5.77
C PRO A 148 10.55 7.10 -4.62
N MET A 149 10.83 6.24 -3.64
CA MET A 149 10.14 6.23 -2.35
C MET A 149 11.18 6.18 -1.23
N TYR A 150 11.08 7.10 -0.27
CA TYR A 150 12.00 7.17 0.86
C TYR A 150 11.51 8.13 1.94
N ASN A 151 12.10 8.00 3.14
CA ASN A 151 11.81 8.87 4.25
C ASN A 151 12.81 10.03 4.37
N LEU A 152 12.32 11.17 4.83
CA LEU A 152 13.07 12.41 5.02
C LEU A 152 13.44 12.64 6.49
N ARG A 153 12.58 12.22 7.45
CA ARG A 153 12.78 12.42 8.89
C ARG A 153 13.94 11.57 9.40
N GLU A 154 14.84 12.17 10.18
CA GLU A 154 16.03 11.48 10.71
C GLU A 154 15.68 10.23 11.52
N GLU A 155 14.61 10.28 12.32
CA GLU A 155 14.14 9.16 13.14
C GLU A 155 13.47 8.04 12.34
N ALA A 156 13.13 8.27 11.08
CA ALA A 156 12.41 7.32 10.23
C ALA A 156 13.14 6.94 8.93
N LYS A 157 14.23 7.61 8.59
CA LYS A 157 14.94 7.42 7.31
C LYS A 157 15.41 5.98 7.05
N ASP A 158 15.71 5.24 8.11
CA ASP A 158 16.20 3.86 8.00
C ASP A 158 15.07 2.87 7.68
N PHE A 159 13.79 3.25 7.89
CA PHE A 159 12.68 2.43 7.45
C PHE A 159 12.62 2.35 5.93
N HIS A 160 12.79 3.49 5.22
CA HIS A 160 12.71 3.54 3.77
C HIS A 160 13.86 4.38 3.21
N VAL A 161 14.92 3.69 2.79
CA VAL A 161 16.14 4.32 2.27
C VAL A 161 15.96 4.64 0.79
N LYS A 162 16.38 5.84 0.37
CA LYS A 162 16.32 6.25 -1.05
C LYS A 162 17.03 5.25 -1.96
N GLY A 163 16.35 4.84 -3.03
CA GLY A 163 16.88 3.90 -4.03
C GLY A 163 16.63 2.42 -3.70
N ARG A 164 16.07 2.08 -2.51
CA ARG A 164 15.74 0.69 -2.14
C ARG A 164 14.41 0.22 -2.71
N GLY A 165 13.40 1.06 -2.65
CA GLY A 165 12.04 0.76 -3.08
C GLY A 165 11.55 1.69 -4.18
N ASN A 166 10.37 1.38 -4.73
CA ASN A 166 9.69 2.14 -5.78
C ASN A 166 8.26 2.45 -5.40
N GLY A 167 7.83 3.71 -5.55
CA GLY A 167 6.47 3.99 -5.94
C GLY A 167 6.31 3.76 -7.45
N TYR A 168 5.08 3.71 -7.95
CA TYR A 168 4.84 3.48 -9.38
C TYR A 168 3.83 4.47 -9.95
N VAL A 169 4.13 5.05 -11.11
CA VAL A 169 3.13 5.66 -11.97
C VAL A 169 2.87 4.72 -13.15
N LEU A 170 1.63 4.33 -13.29
CA LEU A 170 1.14 3.50 -14.39
C LEU A 170 0.39 4.36 -15.38
N SER A 171 0.64 4.18 -16.68
CA SER A 171 -0.05 4.88 -17.74
C SER A 171 -0.65 3.89 -18.74
N TYR A 172 -1.97 3.95 -18.96
CA TYR A 172 -2.68 3.09 -19.90
C TYR A 172 -3.88 3.82 -20.49
N LYS A 173 -4.04 3.76 -21.81
CA LYS A 173 -5.16 4.38 -22.54
C LYS A 173 -5.42 5.85 -22.19
N GLY A 174 -4.35 6.60 -21.90
CA GLY A 174 -4.42 8.03 -21.57
C GLY A 174 -4.74 8.37 -20.13
N GLU A 175 -4.96 7.39 -19.27
CA GLU A 175 -5.13 7.56 -17.81
C GLU A 175 -3.82 7.25 -17.09
N ARG A 176 -3.52 7.99 -16.00
CA ARG A 176 -2.30 7.84 -15.20
C ARG A 176 -2.67 7.61 -13.73
N VAL A 177 -2.16 6.53 -13.15
CA VAL A 177 -2.43 6.13 -11.76
C VAL A 177 -1.11 6.04 -11.00
N TYR A 178 -1.03 6.71 -9.84
CA TYR A 178 0.14 6.71 -8.97
C TYR A 178 -0.12 5.93 -7.68
N PHE A 179 0.80 5.03 -7.36
CA PHE A 179 0.90 4.36 -6.06
C PHE A 179 2.19 4.83 -5.39
N SER A 180 2.08 5.42 -4.20
CA SER A 180 3.22 6.05 -3.54
C SER A 180 4.29 5.04 -3.05
N GLY A 181 3.89 3.79 -2.74
CA GLY A 181 4.71 2.94 -1.87
C GLY A 181 4.90 3.60 -0.51
N ASP A 182 5.84 3.12 0.27
CA ASP A 182 6.13 3.64 1.61
C ASP A 182 7.13 4.80 1.57
N THR A 183 6.62 6.00 1.57
CA THR A 183 7.42 7.24 1.41
C THR A 183 6.94 8.36 2.32
N GLU A 184 7.78 9.36 2.52
CA GLU A 184 7.34 10.68 2.96
C GLU A 184 7.04 11.60 1.77
N ASP A 185 6.70 12.85 2.03
CA ASP A 185 6.29 13.88 1.08
C ASP A 185 7.46 14.43 0.23
N ILE A 186 8.16 13.54 -0.43
CA ILE A 186 9.38 13.80 -1.20
C ILE A 186 9.14 14.73 -2.41
N SER A 187 10.21 15.39 -2.87
CA SER A 187 10.15 16.33 -4.00
C SER A 187 9.69 15.65 -5.30
N GLU A 188 10.06 14.40 -5.50
CA GLU A 188 9.70 13.61 -6.68
C GLU A 188 8.18 13.37 -6.73
N MET A 189 7.53 13.04 -5.59
CA MET A 189 6.06 12.93 -5.49
C MET A 189 5.40 14.28 -5.78
N ARG A 190 5.83 15.35 -5.12
CA ARG A 190 5.28 16.71 -5.26
C ARG A 190 5.40 17.26 -6.68
N SER A 191 6.37 16.75 -7.46
CA SER A 191 6.62 17.18 -8.85
C SER A 191 5.83 16.41 -9.90
N LEU A 192 5.07 15.38 -9.53
CA LEU A 192 4.25 14.59 -10.46
C LEU A 192 3.25 15.49 -11.21
N LYS A 193 2.93 15.11 -12.44
CA LYS A 193 2.00 15.86 -13.29
C LYS A 193 1.02 14.93 -13.99
N ASN A 194 -0.17 15.46 -14.23
CA ASN A 194 -1.22 14.78 -14.99
C ASN A 194 -1.57 13.40 -14.40
N ILE A 195 -1.69 13.33 -13.07
CA ILE A 195 -2.13 12.12 -12.37
C ILE A 195 -3.65 12.14 -12.29
N ASP A 196 -4.29 11.09 -12.80
CA ASP A 196 -5.74 10.93 -12.72
C ASP A 196 -6.16 10.40 -11.36
N LYS A 197 -5.48 9.36 -10.86
CA LYS A 197 -5.72 8.78 -9.53
C LYS A 197 -4.40 8.62 -8.78
N ALA A 198 -4.40 8.93 -7.49
CA ALA A 198 -3.25 8.73 -6.62
C ALA A 198 -3.65 7.95 -5.37
N PHE A 199 -2.84 6.97 -5.00
CA PHE A 199 -2.96 6.17 -3.77
C PHE A 199 -1.79 6.53 -2.87
N ILE A 200 -2.07 7.21 -1.73
CA ILE A 200 -1.07 7.87 -0.89
C ILE A 200 -1.02 7.23 0.49
N CYS A 201 0.17 6.76 0.89
CA CYS A 201 0.42 6.20 2.21
C CYS A 201 0.45 7.30 3.29
N MET A 202 0.08 6.92 4.53
CA MET A 202 0.14 7.81 5.70
C MET A 202 0.12 7.01 7.00
N ASN A 203 1.15 6.20 7.24
CA ASN A 203 1.21 5.27 8.39
C ASN A 203 2.37 5.58 9.34
N LEU A 204 2.16 6.47 10.31
CA LEU A 204 3.14 6.71 11.38
C LEU A 204 3.38 5.45 12.24
N PRO A 205 4.62 5.24 12.72
CA PRO A 205 5.80 6.11 12.60
C PRO A 205 6.61 5.90 11.32
N TYR A 206 6.16 5.03 10.41
CA TYR A 206 6.94 4.47 9.30
C TYR A 206 7.04 5.40 8.09
N THR A 207 5.97 6.16 7.80
CA THR A 207 5.93 7.10 6.69
C THR A 207 5.53 8.51 7.17
N MET A 208 4.66 9.22 6.46
CA MET A 208 4.30 10.61 6.75
C MET A 208 3.01 10.74 7.56
N THR A 209 2.80 11.94 8.10
CA THR A 209 1.53 12.30 8.75
C THR A 209 0.45 12.58 7.73
N VAL A 210 -0.80 12.60 8.18
CA VAL A 210 -1.97 13.00 7.39
C VAL A 210 -1.80 14.39 6.78
N GLU A 211 -1.25 15.34 7.56
CA GLU A 211 -1.01 16.71 7.11
C GLU A 211 0.03 16.77 5.99
N LYS A 212 1.11 16.00 6.11
CA LYS A 212 2.16 15.93 5.09
C LYS A 212 1.66 15.27 3.80
N ALA A 213 0.88 14.21 3.93
CA ALA A 213 0.25 13.55 2.80
C ALA A 213 -0.69 14.50 2.05
N ALA A 214 -1.55 15.22 2.77
CA ALA A 214 -2.48 16.19 2.18
C ALA A 214 -1.74 17.37 1.51
N ASP A 215 -0.70 17.92 2.16
CA ASP A 215 0.11 19.00 1.63
C ASP A 215 0.80 18.59 0.30
N ALA A 216 1.36 17.38 0.24
CA ALA A 216 1.94 16.86 -1.00
C ALA A 216 0.90 16.73 -2.12
N VAL A 217 -0.29 16.21 -1.81
CA VAL A 217 -1.40 16.07 -2.77
C VAL A 217 -1.81 17.42 -3.36
N VAL A 218 -1.88 18.46 -2.55
CA VAL A 218 -2.19 19.84 -3.00
C VAL A 218 -1.12 20.38 -3.96
N ASP A 219 0.13 19.95 -3.85
CA ASP A 219 1.20 20.36 -4.77
C ASP A 219 1.10 19.72 -6.16
N PHE A 220 0.92 18.40 -6.23
CA PHE A 220 0.90 17.70 -7.54
C PHE A 220 -0.50 17.54 -8.16
N LYS A 221 -1.56 17.83 -7.41
CA LYS A 221 -2.96 17.98 -7.85
C LYS A 221 -3.45 16.83 -8.73
N PRO A 222 -3.58 15.62 -8.20
CA PRO A 222 -4.22 14.53 -8.93
C PRO A 222 -5.72 14.82 -9.06
N LYS A 223 -6.40 14.29 -10.10
CA LYS A 223 -7.85 14.47 -10.24
C LYS A 223 -8.63 13.78 -9.11
N GLN A 224 -8.12 12.65 -8.63
CA GLN A 224 -8.66 11.90 -7.49
C GLN A 224 -7.51 11.42 -6.60
N VAL A 225 -7.73 11.39 -5.28
CA VAL A 225 -6.79 10.83 -4.32
C VAL A 225 -7.49 9.90 -3.34
N HIS A 226 -6.83 8.79 -3.06
CA HIS A 226 -7.30 7.75 -2.15
C HIS A 226 -6.25 7.51 -1.06
N PRO A 227 -6.63 7.51 0.22
CA PRO A 227 -5.74 7.04 1.27
C PRO A 227 -5.50 5.53 1.08
N TYR A 228 -4.26 5.12 1.20
CA TYR A 228 -3.86 3.74 1.14
C TYR A 228 -2.73 3.53 2.15
N HIS A 229 -2.45 2.31 2.62
CA HIS A 229 -1.40 2.05 3.61
C HIS A 229 -1.41 3.06 4.78
N TYR A 230 -2.59 3.23 5.42
CA TYR A 230 -2.81 4.24 6.47
C TYR A 230 -2.91 3.65 7.89
N ARG A 231 -2.66 2.35 8.06
CA ARG A 231 -2.63 1.68 9.36
C ARG A 231 -1.22 1.76 9.96
N GLY A 232 -1.03 2.70 10.90
CA GLY A 232 0.20 2.90 11.63
C GLY A 232 0.25 2.19 12.97
N ARG A 233 1.08 2.71 13.87
CA ARG A 233 1.17 2.31 15.29
C ARG A 233 1.28 3.54 16.18
N PRO A 234 0.51 3.62 17.29
CA PRO A 234 -0.44 2.61 17.78
C PRO A 234 -1.76 2.59 17.02
N ASP A 235 -2.07 3.61 16.22
CA ASP A 235 -3.41 3.87 15.67
C ASP A 235 -3.45 3.89 14.14
N VAL A 236 -4.68 3.88 13.60
CA VAL A 236 -5.00 4.15 12.20
C VAL A 236 -4.99 5.65 11.95
N SER A 237 -4.39 6.10 10.85
CA SER A 237 -4.39 7.52 10.48
C SER A 237 -5.80 8.04 10.19
N ASP A 238 -6.03 9.31 10.53
CA ASP A 238 -7.35 9.97 10.35
C ASP A 238 -7.60 10.31 8.88
N VAL A 239 -8.22 9.38 8.14
CA VAL A 239 -8.56 9.55 6.73
C VAL A 239 -9.62 10.63 6.51
N SER A 240 -10.50 10.91 7.50
CA SER A 240 -11.48 11.99 7.42
C SER A 240 -10.77 13.34 7.46
N ARG A 241 -9.77 13.47 8.31
CA ARG A 241 -8.89 14.64 8.38
C ARG A 241 -8.09 14.84 7.09
N PHE A 242 -7.58 13.77 6.49
CA PHE A 242 -6.94 13.81 5.18
C PHE A 242 -7.86 14.43 4.12
N LYS A 243 -9.09 13.92 4.01
CA LYS A 243 -10.11 14.43 3.08
C LYS A 243 -10.42 15.92 3.29
N GLU A 244 -10.57 16.35 4.55
CA GLU A 244 -10.79 17.77 4.87
C GLU A 244 -9.65 18.67 4.39
N LEU A 245 -8.40 18.25 4.62
CA LEU A 245 -7.22 19.02 4.29
C LEU A 245 -7.04 19.14 2.77
N VAL A 246 -7.20 18.04 2.04
CA VAL A 246 -7.13 18.04 0.58
C VAL A 246 -8.19 18.96 -0.01
N ASN A 247 -9.46 18.84 0.41
CA ASN A 247 -10.56 19.66 -0.09
C ASN A 247 -10.36 21.18 0.21
N LYS A 248 -9.71 21.51 1.32
CA LYS A 248 -9.37 22.92 1.63
C LYS A 248 -8.24 23.47 0.78
N GLY A 249 -7.29 22.64 0.40
CA GLY A 249 -6.15 23.05 -0.42
C GLY A 249 -6.50 23.20 -1.90
N ASP A 250 -7.58 22.59 -2.36
CA ASP A 250 -8.07 22.66 -3.75
C ASP A 250 -9.03 23.85 -3.98
N SER A 251 -9.28 24.67 -2.94
CA SER A 251 -10.12 25.89 -2.95
C SER A 251 -9.26 27.11 -3.11
#